data_2f4cd09c953a91bf325f0b18de4c6d3b
#
_entry.id   2f4cd09c953a91bf325f0b18de4c6d3b
#
_cell.length_a   1.000
_cell.length_b   1.000
_cell.length_c   1.000
_cell.angle_alpha   90.00
_cell.angle_beta   90.00
_cell.angle_gamma   90.00
#
_symmetry.space_group_name_H-M   'P 1'
#
loop_
_entity.id
_entity.type
_entity.pdbx_description
1 polymer ?
#
loop_
_entity_poly.entity_id
_entity_poly.type
_entity_poly.pdbx_seq_one_letter_code
_entity_poly.pdbx_strand_id
1 'polypeptide(L)'
;MRYHSTGLPAPDEGELAAADVDGRKVALARVDGEVYAFADACTHMQCSLSGGDLEGRTVVCPCHLGTFDVASGAVLSGPPPAPVQTWRARVVDGTVEVEL
;
A
#
# COMPACT_ATOMS: atom_id res chain seq x y z
N MET A 1 -4.50 18.83 3.10
CA MET A 1 -4.67 17.45 2.64
C MET A 1 -6.12 17.09 2.48
N ARG A 2 -6.45 16.34 1.47
CA ARG A 2 -7.84 15.96 1.16
C ARG A 2 -7.91 14.46 0.94
N TYR A 3 -9.09 13.90 1.23
CA TYR A 3 -9.40 12.54 0.85
C TYR A 3 -9.80 12.50 -0.63
N HIS A 4 -9.23 11.54 -1.35
CA HIS A 4 -9.52 11.30 -2.75
C HIS A 4 -10.02 9.88 -2.92
N SER A 5 -11.04 9.69 -3.75
CA SER A 5 -11.57 8.36 -4.02
C SER A 5 -10.58 7.57 -4.86
N THR A 6 -10.36 6.31 -4.47
CA THR A 6 -9.57 5.39 -5.28
C THR A 6 -10.40 4.75 -6.39
N GLY A 7 -11.71 4.86 -6.31
CA GLY A 7 -12.62 4.16 -7.23
C GLY A 7 -12.70 2.65 -6.96
N LEU A 8 -12.06 2.17 -5.91
CA LEU A 8 -12.00 0.74 -5.58
C LEU A 8 -12.66 0.45 -4.25
N PRO A 9 -13.27 -0.74 -4.11
CA PRO A 9 -13.71 -1.21 -2.80
C PRO A 9 -12.50 -1.59 -1.95
N ALA A 10 -12.70 -1.76 -0.65
CA ALA A 10 -11.66 -2.29 0.21
C ALA A 10 -11.23 -3.67 -0.31
N PRO A 11 -9.93 -3.98 -0.36
CA PRO A 11 -9.51 -5.32 -0.73
C PRO A 11 -10.01 -6.32 0.31
N ASP A 12 -10.05 -7.60 -0.08
CA ASP A 12 -10.38 -8.66 0.87
C ASP A 12 -9.27 -8.77 1.91
N GLU A 13 -9.61 -9.34 3.05
CA GLU A 13 -8.63 -9.55 4.11
C GLU A 13 -7.40 -10.30 3.58
N GLY A 14 -6.21 -9.74 3.81
CA GLY A 14 -4.96 -10.33 3.35
C GLY A 14 -4.63 -10.08 1.89
N GLU A 15 -5.38 -9.24 1.20
CA GLU A 15 -5.18 -8.95 -0.22
C GLU A 15 -4.63 -7.55 -0.44
N LEU A 16 -3.99 -7.38 -1.60
CA LEU A 16 -3.46 -6.11 -2.08
C LEU A 16 -4.27 -5.61 -3.27
N ALA A 17 -4.35 -4.30 -3.42
CA ALA A 17 -4.95 -3.67 -4.60
C ALA A 17 -4.12 -2.44 -4.97
N ALA A 18 -4.30 -1.93 -6.18
CA ALA A 18 -3.59 -0.76 -6.66
C ALA A 18 -4.53 0.20 -7.34
N ALA A 19 -4.29 1.49 -7.15
CA ALA A 19 -5.06 2.55 -7.81
C ALA A 19 -4.15 3.70 -8.17
N ASP A 20 -4.51 4.42 -9.25
CA ASP A 20 -3.93 5.71 -9.54
C ASP A 20 -4.84 6.78 -8.92
N VAL A 21 -4.29 7.57 -8.02
CA VAL A 21 -5.06 8.60 -7.33
C VAL A 21 -4.33 9.91 -7.49
N ASP A 22 -4.94 10.82 -8.24
CA ASP A 22 -4.39 12.15 -8.49
C ASP A 22 -2.93 12.08 -9.00
N GLY A 23 -2.69 11.15 -9.93
CA GLY A 23 -1.38 10.95 -10.54
C GLY A 23 -0.39 10.15 -9.69
N ARG A 24 -0.81 9.69 -8.52
CA ARG A 24 0.04 8.88 -7.63
C ARG A 24 -0.37 7.43 -7.68
N LYS A 25 0.62 6.55 -7.68
CA LYS A 25 0.38 5.11 -7.59
C LYS A 25 0.24 4.73 -6.12
N VAL A 26 -0.94 4.26 -5.75
CA VAL A 26 -1.30 3.92 -4.38
C VAL A 26 -1.58 2.44 -4.28
N ALA A 27 -0.96 1.78 -3.33
CA ALA A 27 -1.28 0.40 -2.98
C ALA A 27 -2.20 0.40 -1.77
N LEU A 28 -3.12 -0.54 -1.76
CA LEU A 28 -4.04 -0.76 -0.63
C LEU A 28 -3.83 -2.17 -0.10
N ALA A 29 -3.85 -2.30 1.21
CA ALA A 29 -3.76 -3.60 1.87
C ALA A 29 -4.82 -3.67 2.96
N ARG A 30 -5.42 -4.84 3.15
CA ARG A 30 -6.35 -5.03 4.26
C ARG A 30 -5.76 -6.06 5.23
N VAL A 31 -5.57 -5.61 6.48
CA VAL A 31 -5.00 -6.44 7.54
C VAL A 31 -5.84 -6.25 8.80
N ASP A 32 -6.37 -7.34 9.32
CA ASP A 32 -7.20 -7.34 10.53
C ASP A 32 -8.36 -6.36 10.43
N GLY A 33 -8.99 -6.31 9.27
CA GLY A 33 -10.13 -5.43 9.00
C GLY A 33 -9.77 -3.98 8.69
N GLU A 34 -8.52 -3.58 8.86
CA GLU A 34 -8.07 -2.21 8.58
C GLU A 34 -7.50 -2.09 7.17
N VAL A 35 -7.80 -0.99 6.50
CA VAL A 35 -7.24 -0.69 5.18
C VAL A 35 -6.06 0.26 5.34
N TYR A 36 -4.93 -0.11 4.77
CA TYR A 36 -3.72 0.70 4.76
C TYR A 36 -3.40 1.13 3.34
N ALA A 37 -2.93 2.38 3.18
CA ALA A 37 -2.56 2.93 1.89
C ALA A 37 -1.09 3.34 1.93
N PHE A 38 -0.35 2.95 0.91
CA PHE A 38 1.07 3.26 0.80
C PHE A 38 1.47 3.41 -0.66
N ALA A 39 2.65 3.99 -0.89
CA ALA A 39 3.12 4.18 -2.26
C ALA A 39 3.36 2.82 -2.92
N ASP A 40 2.81 2.64 -4.11
CA ASP A 40 2.91 1.37 -4.86
C ASP A 40 4.19 1.32 -5.67
N ALA A 41 5.31 1.55 -4.99
CA ALA A 41 6.62 1.49 -5.61
C ALA A 41 7.67 1.16 -4.57
N CYS A 42 8.43 0.10 -4.82
CA CYS A 42 9.57 -0.24 -3.98
C CYS A 42 10.62 0.87 -4.10
N THR A 43 11.12 1.37 -2.98
CA THR A 43 12.10 2.46 -2.98
C THR A 43 13.44 2.06 -3.58
N HIS A 44 13.70 0.76 -3.73
CA HIS A 44 14.92 0.26 -4.35
C HIS A 44 14.85 0.27 -5.87
N MET A 45 13.80 -0.36 -6.45
CA MET A 45 13.73 -0.58 -7.90
C MET A 45 12.45 -0.10 -8.55
N GLN A 46 11.61 0.63 -7.84
CA GLN A 46 10.33 1.12 -8.36
C GLN A 46 9.36 0.02 -8.80
N CYS A 47 9.57 -1.20 -8.34
CA CYS A 47 8.63 -2.30 -8.62
C CYS A 47 7.32 -2.07 -7.86
N SER A 48 6.21 -2.44 -8.50
CA SER A 48 4.90 -2.30 -7.86
C SER A 48 4.76 -3.27 -6.69
N LEU A 49 4.64 -2.72 -5.48
CA LEU A 49 4.47 -3.54 -4.27
C LEU A 49 3.15 -4.31 -4.29
N SER A 50 2.13 -3.77 -4.93
CA SER A 50 0.84 -4.45 -5.08
C SER A 50 0.94 -5.74 -5.89
N GLY A 51 2.01 -5.92 -6.66
CA GLY A 51 2.27 -7.17 -7.38
C GLY A 51 2.97 -8.23 -6.54
N GLY A 52 3.34 -7.91 -5.32
CA GLY A 52 4.01 -8.82 -4.41
C GLY A 52 3.05 -9.58 -3.51
N ASP A 53 3.56 -10.01 -2.36
CA ASP A 53 2.78 -10.77 -1.39
C ASP A 53 2.54 -9.96 -0.13
N LEU A 54 1.42 -10.20 0.52
CA LEU A 54 1.09 -9.63 1.82
C LEU A 54 1.09 -10.73 2.86
N GLU A 55 1.95 -10.59 3.87
CA GLU A 55 2.08 -11.56 4.97
C GLU A 55 1.87 -10.81 6.28
N GLY A 56 0.67 -10.95 6.86
CA GLY A 56 0.29 -10.12 8.00
C GLY A 56 0.33 -8.65 7.60
N ARG A 57 1.09 -7.84 8.34
CA ARG A 57 1.27 -6.42 8.03
C ARG A 57 2.49 -6.14 7.14
N THR A 58 3.11 -7.18 6.61
CA THR A 58 4.33 -7.06 5.82
C THR A 58 4.03 -7.26 4.34
N VAL A 59 4.38 -6.28 3.51
CA VAL A 59 4.34 -6.43 2.05
C VAL A 59 5.74 -6.80 1.56
N VAL A 60 5.79 -7.79 0.66
CA VAL A 60 7.04 -8.31 0.09
C VAL A 60 7.17 -7.80 -1.33
N CYS A 61 8.27 -7.08 -1.61
CA CYS A 61 8.56 -6.59 -2.94
C CYS A 61 8.81 -7.76 -3.90
N PRO A 62 8.15 -7.80 -5.06
CA PRO A 62 8.30 -8.94 -5.97
C PRO A 62 9.66 -9.01 -6.68
N CYS A 63 10.41 -7.91 -6.70
CA CYS A 63 11.67 -7.85 -7.43
C CYS A 63 12.86 -8.38 -6.64
N HIS A 64 13.06 -7.91 -5.42
CA HIS A 64 14.22 -8.25 -4.61
C HIS A 64 13.88 -8.75 -3.22
N LEU A 65 12.62 -9.09 -3.00
CA LEU A 65 12.13 -9.64 -1.74
C LEU A 65 12.38 -8.73 -0.52
N GLY A 66 12.58 -7.44 -0.75
CA GLY A 66 12.58 -6.46 0.32
C GLY A 66 11.19 -6.37 0.96
N THR A 67 11.14 -6.05 2.24
CA THR A 67 9.87 -6.03 2.96
C THR A 67 9.63 -4.70 3.64
N PHE A 68 8.35 -4.31 3.68
CA PHE A 68 7.90 -3.06 4.31
C PHE A 68 6.70 -3.35 5.22
N ASP A 69 6.61 -2.58 6.30
CA ASP A 69 5.40 -2.57 7.13
C ASP A 69 4.35 -1.68 6.44
N VAL A 70 3.18 -2.22 6.15
CA VAL A 70 2.15 -1.48 5.42
C VAL A 70 1.54 -0.33 6.24
N ALA A 71 1.59 -0.39 7.56
CA ALA A 71 1.03 0.65 8.41
C ALA A 71 1.98 1.84 8.57
N SER A 72 3.27 1.59 8.77
CA SER A 72 4.26 2.64 8.99
C SER A 72 5.07 2.99 7.75
N GLY A 73 5.13 2.08 6.79
CA GLY A 73 6.00 2.21 5.62
C GLY A 73 7.45 1.84 5.88
N ALA A 74 7.78 1.43 7.10
CA ALA A 74 9.16 1.16 7.48
C ALA A 74 9.74 -0.02 6.70
N VAL A 75 11.01 0.09 6.31
CA VAL A 75 11.75 -1.03 5.73
C VAL A 75 12.03 -2.04 6.83
N LEU A 76 11.61 -3.28 6.63
CA LEU A 76 11.83 -4.35 7.59
C LEU A 76 13.05 -5.21 7.22
N SER A 77 13.26 -5.44 5.92
CA SER A 77 14.43 -6.19 5.46
C SER A 77 14.68 -5.93 3.98
N GLY A 78 15.88 -6.29 3.53
CA GLY A 78 16.24 -6.29 2.13
C GLY A 78 16.93 -5.01 1.67
N PRO A 79 17.12 -4.86 0.33
CA PRO A 79 17.89 -3.77 -0.24
C PRO A 79 17.23 -2.40 -0.27
N PRO A 80 15.89 -2.20 -0.04
CA PRO A 80 15.33 -0.86 -0.13
C PRO A 80 16.02 0.12 0.81
N PRO A 81 16.44 1.31 0.30
CA PRO A 81 17.19 2.26 1.10
C PRO A 81 16.35 3.17 1.99
N ALA A 82 15.04 3.22 1.75
CA ALA A 82 14.16 4.17 2.42
C ALA A 82 12.77 3.58 2.63
N PRO A 83 12.03 4.05 3.64
CA PRO A 83 10.64 3.62 3.82
C PRO A 83 9.77 4.10 2.65
N VAL A 84 8.62 3.44 2.47
CA VAL A 84 7.62 3.92 1.52
C VAL A 84 6.73 4.94 2.22
N GLN A 85 6.20 5.88 1.44
CA GLN A 85 5.24 6.84 1.97
C GLN A 85 3.92 6.13 2.26
N THR A 86 3.26 6.52 3.34
CA THR A 86 1.94 6.02 3.69
C THR A 86 0.96 7.18 3.78
N TRP A 87 -0.33 6.88 3.60
CA TRP A 87 -1.41 7.85 3.70
C TRP A 87 -2.54 7.26 4.51
N ARG A 88 -3.34 8.12 5.12
CA ARG A 88 -4.55 7.67 5.80
C ARG A 88 -5.56 7.20 4.78
N ALA A 89 -6.26 6.11 5.11
CA ALA A 89 -7.31 5.56 4.28
C ALA A 89 -8.59 5.42 5.10
N ARG A 90 -9.72 5.56 4.40
CA ARG A 90 -11.04 5.32 5.00
C ARG A 90 -11.95 4.69 3.95
N VAL A 91 -13.01 4.05 4.40
CA VAL A 91 -14.01 3.47 3.50
C VAL A 91 -15.30 4.26 3.65
N VAL A 92 -15.80 4.80 2.54
CA VAL A 92 -17.03 5.57 2.50
C VAL A 92 -17.93 4.97 1.43
N ASP A 93 -19.12 4.53 1.84
CA ASP A 93 -20.09 3.90 0.94
C ASP A 93 -19.46 2.76 0.13
N GLY A 94 -18.61 1.96 0.77
CA GLY A 94 -17.98 0.81 0.15
C GLY A 94 -16.77 1.12 -0.72
N THR A 95 -16.37 2.38 -0.85
CA THR A 95 -15.22 2.79 -1.66
C THR A 95 -14.11 3.35 -0.77
N VAL A 96 -12.88 2.95 -1.03
CA VAL A 96 -11.72 3.44 -0.28
C VAL A 96 -11.36 4.84 -0.74
N GLU A 97 -11.15 5.73 0.24
CA GLU A 97 -10.60 7.07 0.01
C GLU A 97 -9.28 7.18 0.74
N VAL A 98 -8.32 7.88 0.14
CA VAL A 98 -7.01 8.12 0.75
C VAL A 98 -6.76 9.62 0.87
N GLU A 99 -6.11 10.00 1.95
CA GLU A 99 -5.78 11.40 2.23
C GLU A 99 -4.42 11.71 1.62
N LEU A 100 -4.43 12.51 0.58
CA LEU A 100 -3.21 12.94 -0.12
C LEU A 100 -2.94 14.42 0.09
#